data_14b124f68d40b5755bb997b4e959a7cf
#
_entry.id   14b124f68d40b5755bb997b4e959a7cf
#
_cell.length_a   1.000
_cell.length_b   1.000
_cell.length_c   1.000
_cell.angle_alpha   90.00
_cell.angle_beta   90.00
_cell.angle_gamma   90.00
#
_symmetry.space_group_name_H-M   'P 1'
#
loop_
_entity.id
_entity.type
_entity.pdbx_description
1 polymer ?
#
loop_
_entity_poly.entity_id
_entity_poly.type
_entity_poly.pdbx_seq_one_letter_code
_entity_poly.pdbx_strand_id
1 'polypeptide(L)' 'MMTNERKIWEAALMLVRRHGSDALQVAEREAERLRTGDDELSCIVWCWIARSTAELLRPTPGTGERIH' A
#
# COMPACT_ATOMS: atom_id res chain seq x y z
N MET A 1 19.91 0.77 -2.29
CA MET A 1 19.39 0.65 -2.32
C MET A 1 18.57 0.67 -2.20
N MET A 2 18.23 0.83 -1.99
CA MET A 2 17.53 0.97 -2.10
C MET A 2 16.39 0.69 -1.77
N THR A 3 15.70 1.46 -1.95
CA THR A 3 14.43 1.23 -1.71
C THR A 3 14.09 -0.07 -2.17
N ASN A 4 13.46 -0.77 -1.40
CA ASN A 4 13.24 -2.02 -1.76
C ASN A 4 11.82 -2.16 -2.14
N GLU A 5 11.55 -2.08 -3.39
CA GLU A 5 10.23 -2.23 -3.92
C GLU A 5 9.58 -3.52 -3.46
N ARG A 6 10.36 -4.56 -3.40
CA ARG A 6 9.83 -5.83 -2.97
C ARG A 6 9.31 -5.77 -1.55
N LYS A 7 10.04 -5.09 -0.66
CA LYS A 7 9.58 -4.99 0.71
C LYS A 7 8.31 -4.16 0.83
N ILE A 8 8.19 -3.15 -0.01
CA ILE A 8 6.99 -2.35 -0.01
C ILE A 8 5.81 -3.19 -0.46
N TRP A 9 5.99 -3.99 -1.50
CA TRP A 9 4.92 -4.85 -1.97
C TRP A 9 4.57 -5.91 -0.94
N GLU A 10 5.57 -6.43 -0.25
CA GLU A 10 5.33 -7.41 0.79
C GLU A 10 4.52 -6.81 1.93
N ALA A 11 4.85 -5.59 2.31
CA ALA A 11 4.10 -4.92 3.37
C ALA A 11 2.67 -4.69 2.94
N ALA A 12 2.47 -4.25 1.70
CA ALA A 12 1.12 -4.02 1.20
C ALA A 12 0.33 -5.31 1.17
N LEU A 13 0.98 -6.38 0.74
CA LEU A 13 0.31 -7.66 0.67
C LEU A 13 -0.09 -8.13 2.07
N MET A 14 0.78 -7.93 3.04
CA MET A 14 0.45 -8.28 4.40
C MET A 14 -0.74 -7.50 4.91
N LEU A 15 -0.79 -6.23 4.58
CA LEU A 15 -1.93 -5.43 5.00
C LEU A 15 -3.22 -5.95 4.40
N VAL A 16 -3.18 -6.31 3.13
CA VAL A 16 -4.36 -6.82 2.48
C VAL A 16 -4.77 -8.14 3.11
N ARG A 17 -3.81 -8.96 3.43
CA ARG A 17 -4.12 -10.24 4.04
C ARG A 17 -4.74 -10.09 5.42
N ARG A 18 -4.28 -9.09 6.18
CA ARG A 18 -4.79 -8.89 7.51
C ARG A 18 -6.10 -8.13 7.56
N HIS A 19 -6.22 -7.13 6.72
CA HIS A 19 -7.33 -6.20 6.82
C HIS A 19 -8.30 -6.27 5.65
N GLY A 20 -7.96 -7.00 4.61
CA GLY A 20 -8.84 -7.10 3.46
C GLY A 20 -9.07 -5.75 2.83
N SER A 21 -10.32 -5.43 2.58
CA SER A 21 -10.63 -4.17 1.90
C SER A 21 -10.34 -2.95 2.76
N ASP A 22 -10.08 -3.14 4.05
CA ASP A 22 -9.73 -2.00 4.89
C ASP A 22 -8.25 -1.68 4.87
N ALA A 23 -7.48 -2.48 4.15
CA ALA A 23 -6.02 -2.31 4.16
C ALA A 23 -5.59 -0.93 3.69
N LEU A 24 -6.25 -0.40 2.68
CA LEU A 24 -5.87 0.91 2.18
C LEU A 24 -6.10 1.98 3.24
N GLN A 25 -7.21 1.90 3.94
CA GLN A 25 -7.49 2.85 5.00
C GLN A 25 -6.44 2.77 6.09
N VAL A 26 -6.02 1.57 6.43
CA VAL A 26 -5.00 1.39 7.44
C VAL A 26 -3.70 2.06 7.00
N ALA A 27 -3.29 1.82 5.75
CA ALA A 27 -2.07 2.39 5.25
C ALA A 27 -2.14 3.92 5.19
N GLU A 28 -3.27 4.43 4.75
CA GLU A 28 -3.43 5.88 4.66
C GLU A 28 -3.42 6.53 6.03
N ARG A 29 -4.02 5.86 6.99
CA ARG A 29 -4.04 6.39 8.34
C ARG A 29 -2.63 6.45 8.93
N GLU A 30 -1.83 5.42 8.66
CA GLU A 30 -0.46 5.43 9.13
C GLU A 30 0.35 6.53 8.46
N ALA A 31 0.18 6.70 7.16
CA ALA A 31 0.89 7.74 6.45
C ALA A 31 0.51 9.11 6.99
N GLU A 32 -0.76 9.30 7.27
CA GLU A 32 -1.23 10.58 7.79
C GLU A 32 -0.66 10.83 9.19
N ARG A 33 -0.64 9.80 10.01
CA ARG A 33 -0.11 9.94 11.35
C ARG A 33 1.37 10.34 11.31
N LEU A 34 2.11 9.73 10.40
CA LEU A 34 3.54 10.02 10.30
C LEU A 34 3.81 11.37 9.66
N ARG A 35 2.87 11.84 8.85
CA ARG A 35 3.05 13.12 8.19
C ARG A 35 3.09 14.26 9.20
N THR A 36 2.35 14.12 10.28
CA THR A 36 2.33 15.17 11.30
C THR A 36 3.45 14.99 12.30
N GLY A 37 4.24 13.94 12.17
CA GLY A 37 5.35 13.72 13.07
C GLY A 37 6.64 14.19 12.42
N ASP A 38 7.75 13.77 12.99
CA ASP A 38 9.04 14.17 12.49
C ASP A 38 9.67 13.16 11.57
N ASP A 39 9.02 12.08 11.28
CA ASP A 39 9.64 11.01 10.53
C ASP A 39 9.22 11.07 9.08
N GLU A 40 9.91 11.89 8.33
CA GLU A 40 9.60 12.08 6.93
C GLU A 40 9.82 10.82 6.13
N LEU A 41 10.88 10.10 6.42
CA LEU A 41 11.17 8.90 5.66
C LEU A 41 10.10 7.83 5.84
N SER A 42 9.66 7.65 7.07
CA SER A 42 8.60 6.68 7.30
C SER A 42 7.31 7.10 6.63
N CYS A 43 7.05 8.39 6.61
CA CYS A 43 5.86 8.88 5.93
C CYS A 43 5.92 8.54 4.44
N ILE A 44 7.07 8.75 3.83
CA ILE A 44 7.24 8.44 2.41
C ILE A 44 7.07 6.96 2.17
N VAL A 45 7.65 6.13 3.02
CA VAL A 45 7.52 4.69 2.86
C VAL A 45 6.06 4.27 2.97
N TRP A 46 5.33 4.81 3.93
CA TRP A 46 3.93 4.44 4.09
C TRP A 46 3.07 4.96 2.95
N CYS A 47 3.46 6.08 2.34
CA CYS A 47 2.76 6.55 1.15
C CYS A 47 2.94 5.56 0.01
N TRP A 48 4.14 5.01 -0.15
CA TRP A 48 4.39 3.99 -1.16
C TRP A 48 3.61 2.72 -0.85
N ILE A 49 3.55 2.35 0.43
CA ILE A 49 2.79 1.17 0.82
C ILE A 49 1.31 1.38 0.53
N ALA A 50 0.80 2.59 0.81
CA ALA A 50 -0.59 2.87 0.52
C ALA A 50 -0.88 2.78 -0.97
N ARG A 51 0.02 3.27 -1.79
CA ARG A 51 -0.17 3.18 -3.24
C ARG A 51 -0.18 1.73 -3.70
N SER A 52 0.75 0.95 -3.19
CA SER A 52 0.80 -0.46 -3.55
C SER A 52 -0.45 -1.19 -3.08
N THR A 53 -0.91 -0.85 -1.89
CA THR A 53 -2.12 -1.46 -1.37
C THR A 53 -3.32 -1.12 -2.25
N ALA A 54 -3.40 0.13 -2.71
CA ALA A 54 -4.48 0.53 -3.59
C ALA A 54 -4.43 -0.27 -4.89
N GLU A 55 -3.24 -0.51 -5.40
CA GLU A 55 -3.11 -1.31 -6.61
C GLU A 55 -3.59 -2.74 -6.39
N LEU A 56 -3.25 -3.30 -5.24
CA LEU A 56 -3.66 -4.67 -4.95
C LEU A 56 -5.16 -4.79 -4.78
N LEU A 57 -5.79 -3.75 -4.28
CA LEU A 57 -7.23 -3.79 -4.05
C LEU A 57 -8.04 -3.30 -5.23
N ARG A 58 -7.39 -2.75 -6.23
CA ARG A 58 -8.10 -2.22 -7.37
C ARG A 58 -8.78 -3.32 -8.15
N PRO A 59 -10.01 -3.16 -8.51
CA PRO A 59 -10.65 -4.14 -9.38
C PRO A 59 -9.94 -4.09 -10.72
N THR A 60 -9.75 -5.24 -11.30
CA THR A 60 -9.05 -5.26 -12.56
C THR A 60 -10.01 -5.65 -13.62
N PRO A 61 -10.69 -4.74 -14.11
CA PRO A 61 -11.67 -5.01 -15.08
C PRO A 61 -11.07 -5.69 -16.24
N GLY A 62 -10.34 -5.25 -16.79
CA GLY A 62 -9.87 -5.86 -17.96
C GLY A 62 -9.19 -7.08 -17.72
N THR A 63 -8.80 -7.28 -16.66
CA THR A 63 -8.10 -8.41 -16.49
C THR A 63 -8.96 -9.41 -16.52
N GLY A 64 -9.51 -9.19 -16.16
CA GLY A 64 -10.20 -10.05 -16.30
C GLY A 64 -10.58 -10.32 -17.45
N GLU A 65 -10.75 -9.89 -17.71
CA GLU A 65 -11.07 -10.09 -18.59
C GLU A 65 -10.48 -10.36 -19.50
N ARG A 66 -10.11 -10.20 -19.48
CA ARG A 66 -9.53 -10.35 -20.35
C ARG A 66 -9.11 -11.12 -20.74
N ILE A 67 -9.34 -11.44 -20.49
CA ILE A 67 -9.09 -12.10 -20.84
C ILE A 67 -9.24 -12.62 -21.47
N HIS A 68 -9.59 -12.60 -21.78
CA HIS A 68 -9.79 -13.06 -22.35
C HIS A 68 -9.64 -13.53 -22.67
#